data_dabaee9e5dd30b257acbd002cea52735
#
_entry.id   dabaee9e5dd30b257acbd002cea52735
#
_cell.length_a   1.000
_cell.length_b   1.000
_cell.length_c   1.000
_cell.angle_alpha   90.00
_cell.angle_beta   90.00
_cell.angle_gamma   90.00
#
_symmetry.space_group_name_H-M   'P 1'
#
loop_
_entity.id
_entity.type
_entity.pdbx_description
1 polymer ?
#
loop_
_entity_poly.entity_id
_entity_poly.type
_entity_poly.pdbx_seq_one_letter_code
_entity_poly.pdbx_strand_id
1 'polypeptide(L)'
;MYTYKSWFEAIKCLCSTLCSGNITTQKMAGKVKWVTDIEKSVLINNFEKRGWIQVAENEDWNFYWMSVQTIRNVFSVETGYRLSDDQIVNHFPNHYELTRKDLMVKNIKRYRKELEKEGSPLAEKDENGKYIYLDFVPVTFMLPADYNLFVEEFRKNPSSTWIMKPCGKAQGKGIFLINKLSQIKKWSRDSKTSSFVSQSSKEAYVISLYINNPLLIGGKKFDLRLYVLVSTYRPLRCYMYKLGFCRFCTVKYTPSTSELDNMFVHLTNVAIQKHGDDYNHIHGGKWTVSNLRLYLESTRGKEVTNKLFDEIHWIIVQSLKAVAPVMNNDKHCFECYGYDIIIDDKLKPWLIEGAAIATLEVSVCIRAGLPRLTPGGMLLI
;
A
#
# COMPACT_ATOMS: atom_id res chain seq x y z
N MET A 1 4.96 -13.78 -22.11
CA MET A 1 5.90 -12.76 -22.64
C MET A 1 5.49 -11.43 -22.02
N TYR A 2 6.21 -10.97 -21.00
CA TYR A 2 5.83 -9.76 -20.23
C TYR A 2 6.36 -8.52 -20.96
N THR A 3 5.46 -7.62 -21.35
CA THR A 3 5.83 -6.34 -21.97
C THR A 3 6.11 -5.30 -20.90
N TYR A 4 7.33 -4.81 -20.82
CA TYR A 4 7.72 -3.71 -19.94
C TYR A 4 7.20 -2.38 -20.50
N LYS A 5 6.38 -1.65 -19.73
CA LYS A 5 5.95 -0.28 -20.05
C LYS A 5 6.45 0.70 -18.99
N SER A 6 6.77 1.93 -19.39
CA SER A 6 7.15 2.99 -18.45
C SER A 6 5.93 3.47 -17.65
N TRP A 7 6.17 4.06 -16.48
CA TRP A 7 5.12 4.68 -15.66
C TRP A 7 4.25 5.65 -16.47
N PHE A 8 4.84 6.30 -17.45
CA PHE A 8 4.21 7.27 -18.35
C PHE A 8 3.65 6.65 -19.62
N GLU A 9 4.16 5.51 -20.04
CA GLU A 9 3.48 4.68 -21.01
C GLU A 9 2.15 4.17 -20.42
N ALA A 10 2.10 3.90 -19.11
CA ALA A 10 0.85 3.57 -18.45
C ALA A 10 -0.10 4.77 -18.38
N ILE A 11 0.38 5.99 -18.12
CA ILE A 11 -0.44 7.22 -18.23
C ILE A 11 -0.78 7.53 -19.68
N LYS A 12 0.12 7.37 -20.64
CA LYS A 12 -0.20 7.41 -22.08
C LYS A 12 -1.18 6.31 -22.48
N CYS A 13 -1.04 5.11 -21.93
CA CYS A 13 -1.96 4.00 -22.15
C CYS A 13 -3.32 4.26 -21.49
N LEU A 14 -3.37 4.95 -20.34
CA LEU A 14 -4.61 5.48 -19.78
C LEU A 14 -5.28 6.45 -20.76
N CYS A 15 -4.53 7.41 -21.29
CA CYS A 15 -5.04 8.32 -22.32
C CYS A 15 -5.41 7.58 -23.61
N SER A 16 -4.63 6.57 -24.06
CA SER A 16 -4.91 5.81 -25.29
C SER A 16 -5.94 4.69 -25.11
N THR A 17 -6.08 4.12 -23.91
CA THR A 17 -7.08 3.07 -23.63
C THR A 17 -8.48 3.68 -23.46
N LEU A 18 -8.55 4.93 -23.02
CA LEU A 18 -9.78 5.72 -23.07
C LEU A 18 -10.18 6.08 -24.52
N CYS A 19 -9.21 6.13 -25.44
CA CYS A 19 -9.44 6.35 -26.87
C CYS A 19 -9.76 5.05 -27.66
N SER A 20 -9.56 3.84 -27.13
CA SER A 20 -9.77 2.58 -27.85
C SER A 20 -11.11 1.87 -27.61
N GLY A 21 -12.01 2.46 -26.83
CA GLY A 21 -13.42 2.08 -26.85
C GLY A 21 -14.12 2.85 -27.97
N ASN A 22 -14.32 2.27 -29.14
CA ASN A 22 -15.13 2.71 -30.30
C ASN A 22 -15.62 4.19 -30.35
N ILE A 23 -14.76 5.12 -29.96
CA ILE A 23 -14.93 6.53 -30.20
C ILE A 23 -13.93 6.88 -31.30
N THR A 24 -14.45 7.27 -32.45
CA THR A 24 -13.72 7.85 -33.57
C THR A 24 -12.54 8.67 -33.04
N THR A 25 -11.35 8.30 -33.48
CA THR A 25 -10.09 8.99 -33.20
C THR A 25 -10.15 10.44 -33.64
N GLN A 26 -10.83 11.31 -32.91
CA GLN A 26 -10.50 12.72 -32.93
C GLN A 26 -9.16 12.85 -32.17
N LYS A 27 -8.09 12.98 -32.99
CA LYS A 27 -6.78 13.43 -32.51
C LYS A 27 -7.03 14.61 -31.59
N MET A 28 -6.66 14.49 -30.28
CA MET A 28 -6.51 15.66 -29.42
C MET A 28 -5.45 16.55 -30.06
N ALA A 29 -5.90 17.57 -30.76
CA ALA A 29 -5.05 18.51 -31.52
C ALA A 29 -4.33 19.53 -30.63
N GLY A 30 -4.40 19.34 -29.27
CA GLY A 30 -3.83 20.26 -28.29
C GLY A 30 -2.91 19.57 -27.27
N LYS A 31 -2.09 20.36 -26.61
CA LYS A 31 -1.29 19.90 -25.45
C LYS A 31 -2.21 19.58 -24.28
N VAL A 32 -1.93 18.48 -23.54
CA VAL A 32 -2.68 18.12 -22.32
C VAL A 32 -2.59 19.24 -21.30
N LYS A 33 -3.72 19.69 -20.81
CA LYS A 33 -3.85 20.68 -19.75
C LYS A 33 -3.99 19.98 -18.39
N TRP A 34 -3.22 20.38 -17.42
CA TRP A 34 -3.21 19.74 -16.09
C TRP A 34 -3.35 20.74 -14.95
N VAL A 35 -3.91 20.24 -13.84
CA VAL A 35 -4.11 20.95 -12.59
C VAL A 35 -3.61 20.10 -11.43
N THR A 36 -3.19 20.70 -10.34
CA THR A 36 -2.95 20.04 -9.06
C THR A 36 -3.20 20.99 -7.89
N ASP A 37 -3.76 20.47 -6.82
CA ASP A 37 -3.85 21.13 -5.50
C ASP A 37 -2.68 20.71 -4.59
N ILE A 38 -1.73 19.94 -5.12
CA ILE A 38 -0.54 19.45 -4.40
C ILE A 38 0.72 19.92 -5.12
N GLU A 39 1.30 21.01 -4.66
CA GLU A 39 2.53 21.56 -5.23
C GLU A 39 3.74 20.70 -4.87
N LYS A 40 4.06 19.75 -5.73
CA LYS A 40 5.26 18.91 -5.62
C LYS A 40 6.09 19.03 -6.89
N SER A 41 7.31 19.51 -6.74
CA SER A 41 8.26 19.70 -7.85
C SER A 41 8.42 18.45 -8.72
N VAL A 42 8.33 17.25 -8.14
CA VAL A 42 8.42 16.00 -8.89
C VAL A 42 7.25 15.82 -9.87
N LEU A 43 6.04 16.19 -9.52
CA LEU A 43 4.87 16.14 -10.40
C LEU A 43 5.00 17.21 -11.48
N ILE A 44 5.19 18.46 -11.05
CA ILE A 44 5.31 19.64 -11.91
C ILE A 44 6.38 19.40 -12.97
N ASN A 45 7.61 19.11 -12.56
CA ASN A 45 8.74 18.85 -13.48
C ASN A 45 8.47 17.70 -14.47
N ASN A 46 7.69 16.68 -14.07
CA ASN A 46 7.36 15.58 -14.94
C ASN A 46 6.30 15.95 -15.98
N PHE A 47 5.32 16.78 -15.64
CA PHE A 47 4.30 17.26 -16.58
C PHE A 47 4.88 18.28 -17.56
N GLU A 48 5.69 19.23 -17.08
CA GLU A 48 6.40 20.22 -17.90
C GLU A 48 7.34 19.57 -18.91
N LYS A 49 8.12 18.56 -18.51
CA LYS A 49 9.01 17.80 -19.42
C LYS A 49 8.27 17.10 -20.56
N ARG A 50 6.95 16.93 -20.45
CA ARG A 50 6.09 16.38 -21.50
C ARG A 50 5.50 17.46 -22.39
N GLY A 51 5.76 18.70 -22.06
CA GLY A 51 5.14 19.85 -22.73
C GLY A 51 3.67 20.00 -22.39
N TRP A 52 3.21 19.42 -21.26
CA TRP A 52 1.87 19.62 -20.75
C TRP A 52 1.76 21.02 -20.16
N ILE A 53 0.58 21.64 -20.24
CA ILE A 53 0.33 23.02 -19.82
C ILE A 53 -0.39 23.00 -18.47
N GLN A 54 0.16 23.69 -17.47
CA GLN A 54 -0.55 23.95 -16.23
C GLN A 54 -1.63 25.01 -16.46
N VAL A 55 -2.81 24.76 -15.92
CA VAL A 55 -3.96 25.66 -15.97
C VAL A 55 -4.59 25.80 -14.58
N ALA A 56 -5.47 26.76 -14.40
CA ALA A 56 -6.22 26.91 -13.16
C ALA A 56 -7.39 25.91 -13.08
N GLU A 57 -7.86 25.62 -11.86
CA GLU A 57 -8.94 24.65 -11.62
C GLU A 57 -10.26 25.01 -12.32
N ASN A 58 -10.52 26.28 -12.51
CA ASN A 58 -11.71 26.81 -13.19
C ASN A 58 -11.60 26.89 -14.71
N GLU A 59 -10.45 26.46 -15.27
CA GLU A 59 -10.23 26.36 -16.71
C GLU A 59 -10.52 24.95 -17.22
N ASP A 60 -10.56 24.78 -18.55
CA ASP A 60 -10.65 23.45 -19.17
C ASP A 60 -9.37 22.65 -18.94
N TRP A 61 -9.42 21.64 -18.10
CA TRP A 61 -8.31 20.73 -17.85
C TRP A 61 -8.65 19.29 -18.28
N ASN A 62 -7.61 18.52 -18.61
CA ASN A 62 -7.74 17.10 -18.97
C ASN A 62 -7.25 16.18 -17.85
N PHE A 63 -6.31 16.65 -17.04
CA PHE A 63 -5.69 15.83 -16.01
C PHE A 63 -5.60 16.62 -14.71
N TYR A 64 -6.21 16.08 -13.64
CA TYR A 64 -6.12 16.70 -12.34
C TYR A 64 -5.51 15.73 -11.31
N TRP A 65 -4.32 16.09 -10.82
CA TRP A 65 -3.72 15.39 -9.69
C TRP A 65 -4.21 16.00 -8.40
N MET A 66 -5.20 15.37 -7.78
CA MET A 66 -5.93 15.87 -6.61
C MET A 66 -5.40 15.29 -5.32
N SER A 67 -5.56 16.04 -4.22
CA SER A 67 -5.50 15.51 -2.87
C SER A 67 -6.72 14.64 -2.55
N VAL A 68 -6.57 13.79 -1.53
CA VAL A 68 -7.70 12.96 -1.04
C VAL A 68 -8.88 13.82 -0.58
N GLN A 69 -8.63 15.05 -0.11
CA GLN A 69 -9.70 15.95 0.31
C GLN A 69 -10.48 16.47 -0.91
N THR A 70 -9.77 16.91 -1.94
CA THR A 70 -10.39 17.44 -3.15
C THR A 70 -11.20 16.38 -3.89
N ILE A 71 -10.67 15.14 -4.01
CA ILE A 71 -11.43 14.07 -4.67
C ILE A 71 -12.72 13.71 -3.93
N ARG A 72 -12.77 13.82 -2.60
CA ARG A 72 -14.01 13.63 -1.83
C ARG A 72 -15.06 14.67 -2.19
N ASN A 73 -14.65 15.92 -2.39
CA ASN A 73 -15.55 16.98 -2.82
C ASN A 73 -16.06 16.73 -4.24
N VAL A 74 -15.17 16.35 -5.17
CA VAL A 74 -15.56 16.08 -6.56
C VAL A 74 -16.61 14.98 -6.67
N PHE A 75 -16.50 13.92 -5.88
CA PHE A 75 -17.45 12.80 -5.89
C PHE A 75 -18.55 12.92 -4.82
N SER A 76 -18.67 14.05 -4.14
CA SER A 76 -19.81 14.30 -3.26
C SER A 76 -21.07 14.55 -4.08
N VAL A 77 -22.16 13.90 -3.68
CA VAL A 77 -23.48 14.08 -4.32
C VAL A 77 -23.94 15.54 -4.22
N GLU A 78 -23.56 16.25 -3.14
CA GLU A 78 -23.94 17.62 -2.87
C GLU A 78 -23.34 18.62 -3.85
N THR A 79 -22.15 18.32 -4.41
CA THR A 79 -21.47 19.23 -5.35
C THR A 79 -22.03 19.18 -6.76
N GLY A 80 -22.70 18.08 -7.13
CA GLY A 80 -23.20 17.87 -8.47
C GLY A 80 -22.12 17.85 -9.58
N TYR A 81 -20.84 17.74 -9.17
CA TYR A 81 -19.72 17.77 -10.10
C TYR A 81 -19.76 16.57 -11.06
N ARG A 82 -19.56 16.83 -12.38
CA ARG A 82 -19.49 15.79 -13.40
C ARG A 82 -18.22 15.98 -14.21
N LEU A 83 -17.42 14.91 -14.28
CA LEU A 83 -16.26 14.86 -15.16
C LEU A 83 -16.70 14.70 -16.60
N SER A 84 -16.09 15.45 -17.52
CA SER A 84 -16.25 15.27 -18.96
C SER A 84 -15.42 14.09 -19.46
N ASP A 85 -15.73 13.58 -20.67
CA ASP A 85 -15.10 12.35 -21.20
C ASP A 85 -13.58 12.45 -21.39
N ASP A 86 -13.02 13.65 -21.47
CA ASP A 86 -11.60 13.93 -21.63
C ASP A 86 -10.89 14.28 -20.32
N GLN A 87 -11.59 14.22 -19.18
CA GLN A 87 -11.06 14.51 -17.86
C GLN A 87 -10.69 13.24 -17.07
N ILE A 88 -9.53 13.24 -16.43
CA ILE A 88 -8.99 12.11 -15.66
C ILE A 88 -8.46 12.61 -14.33
N VAL A 89 -8.72 11.85 -13.27
CA VAL A 89 -8.29 12.10 -11.89
C VAL A 89 -7.53 10.93 -11.29
N ASN A 90 -6.65 11.20 -10.33
CA ASN A 90 -5.70 10.24 -9.75
C ASN A 90 -6.24 9.39 -8.60
N HIS A 91 -7.54 9.41 -8.32
CA HIS A 91 -8.14 8.62 -7.26
C HIS A 91 -9.47 8.00 -7.69
N PHE A 92 -9.71 6.74 -7.29
CA PHE A 92 -11.06 6.18 -7.27
C PHE A 92 -11.85 6.76 -6.09
N PRO A 93 -13.19 6.96 -6.22
CA PRO A 93 -14.01 7.57 -5.17
C PRO A 93 -13.87 6.91 -3.81
N ASN A 94 -13.73 5.59 -3.77
CA ASN A 94 -13.63 4.79 -2.56
C ASN A 94 -12.32 4.00 -2.47
N HIS A 95 -11.19 4.60 -2.89
CA HIS A 95 -9.85 4.03 -2.79
C HIS A 95 -9.49 3.53 -1.37
N TYR A 96 -10.15 4.08 -0.34
CA TYR A 96 -9.97 3.69 1.07
C TYR A 96 -10.36 2.23 1.35
N GLU A 97 -11.10 1.56 0.49
CA GLU A 97 -11.41 0.12 0.60
C GLU A 97 -10.15 -0.77 0.62
N LEU A 98 -9.07 -0.31 -0.01
CA LEU A 98 -7.75 -0.95 0.02
C LEU A 98 -6.77 -0.26 0.99
N THR A 99 -6.86 1.07 1.13
CA THR A 99 -5.84 1.85 1.84
C THR A 99 -6.09 1.99 3.34
N ARG A 100 -7.31 1.78 3.81
CA ARG A 100 -7.61 1.67 5.24
C ARG A 100 -7.38 0.23 5.70
N LYS A 101 -6.61 0.08 6.77
CA LYS A 101 -6.18 -1.23 7.31
C LYS A 101 -7.35 -2.15 7.66
N ASP A 102 -8.38 -1.59 8.28
CA ASP A 102 -9.60 -2.31 8.67
C ASP A 102 -10.39 -2.79 7.43
N LEU A 103 -10.59 -1.92 6.43
CA LEU A 103 -11.33 -2.24 5.23
C LEU A 103 -10.58 -3.24 4.34
N MET A 104 -9.26 -3.07 4.17
CA MET A 104 -8.42 -4.05 3.45
C MET A 104 -8.59 -5.45 4.04
N VAL A 105 -8.44 -5.59 5.36
CA VAL A 105 -8.58 -6.89 6.04
C VAL A 105 -10.01 -7.44 5.90
N LYS A 106 -11.03 -6.59 6.05
CA LYS A 106 -12.44 -6.98 5.86
C LYS A 106 -12.68 -7.51 4.44
N ASN A 107 -12.19 -6.80 3.43
CA ASN A 107 -12.35 -7.19 2.02
C ASN A 107 -11.62 -8.50 1.70
N ILE A 108 -10.41 -8.70 2.22
CA ILE A 108 -9.68 -9.97 2.04
C ILE A 108 -10.39 -11.12 2.75
N LYS A 109 -10.90 -10.92 3.98
CA LYS A 109 -11.69 -11.95 4.68
C LYS A 109 -12.96 -12.31 3.90
N ARG A 110 -13.66 -11.32 3.32
CA ARG A 110 -14.82 -11.55 2.45
C ARG A 110 -14.42 -12.35 1.22
N TYR A 111 -13.39 -11.95 0.50
CA TYR A 111 -12.90 -12.60 -0.71
C TYR A 111 -12.56 -14.09 -0.47
N ARG A 112 -11.88 -14.41 0.64
CA ARG A 112 -11.61 -15.80 1.04
C ARG A 112 -12.89 -16.62 1.17
N LYS A 113 -13.92 -16.06 1.83
CA LYS A 113 -15.23 -16.73 2.02
C LYS A 113 -16.01 -16.87 0.73
N GLU A 114 -15.93 -15.92 -0.17
CA GLU A 114 -16.59 -15.98 -1.49
C GLU A 114 -15.95 -17.09 -2.33
N LEU A 115 -14.63 -17.15 -2.44
CA LEU A 115 -13.91 -18.22 -3.12
C LEU A 115 -14.15 -19.60 -2.52
N GLU A 116 -14.28 -19.69 -1.19
CA GLU A 116 -14.63 -20.94 -0.50
C GLU A 116 -16.03 -21.43 -0.88
N LYS A 117 -17.01 -20.52 -0.93
CA LYS A 117 -18.38 -20.84 -1.37
C LYS A 117 -18.46 -21.26 -2.84
N GLU A 118 -17.61 -20.69 -3.68
CA GLU A 118 -17.51 -21.02 -5.10
C GLU A 118 -16.73 -22.33 -5.36
N GLY A 119 -16.18 -22.95 -4.32
CA GLY A 119 -15.35 -24.15 -4.46
C GLY A 119 -14.03 -23.90 -5.20
N SER A 120 -13.53 -22.66 -5.16
CA SER A 120 -12.30 -22.29 -5.84
C SER A 120 -11.08 -23.00 -5.24
N PRO A 121 -10.17 -23.57 -6.05
CA PRO A 121 -8.92 -24.16 -5.56
C PRO A 121 -8.04 -23.17 -4.78
N LEU A 122 -8.19 -21.85 -5.01
CA LEU A 122 -7.48 -20.83 -4.25
C LEU A 122 -7.89 -20.77 -2.77
N ALA A 123 -9.08 -21.25 -2.43
CA ALA A 123 -9.59 -21.30 -1.07
C ALA A 123 -9.28 -22.62 -0.34
N GLU A 124 -8.41 -23.45 -0.93
CA GLU A 124 -7.95 -24.71 -0.32
C GLU A 124 -7.29 -24.44 1.04
N LYS A 125 -7.60 -25.32 2.01
CA LYS A 125 -7.09 -25.23 3.37
C LYS A 125 -6.27 -26.48 3.70
N ASP A 126 -5.26 -26.30 4.53
CA ASP A 126 -4.50 -27.40 5.12
C ASP A 126 -5.33 -28.14 6.21
N GLU A 127 -4.76 -29.20 6.76
CA GLU A 127 -5.35 -30.02 7.83
C GLU A 127 -5.69 -29.23 9.11
N ASN A 128 -5.09 -28.07 9.31
CA ASN A 128 -5.35 -27.16 10.43
C ASN A 128 -6.41 -26.10 10.10
N GLY A 129 -7.03 -26.17 8.90
CA GLY A 129 -8.03 -25.22 8.45
C GLY A 129 -7.47 -23.87 8.01
N LYS A 130 -6.14 -23.76 7.79
CA LYS A 130 -5.47 -22.56 7.33
C LYS A 130 -5.42 -22.53 5.81
N TYR A 131 -5.72 -21.38 5.19
CA TYR A 131 -5.62 -21.25 3.73
C TYR A 131 -4.19 -21.48 3.25
N ILE A 132 -4.01 -22.30 2.22
CA ILE A 132 -2.70 -22.60 1.63
C ILE A 132 -2.23 -21.41 0.79
N TYR A 133 -3.09 -20.91 -0.08
CA TYR A 133 -2.73 -19.86 -1.04
C TYR A 133 -3.08 -18.45 -0.53
N LEU A 134 -4.19 -18.28 0.17
CA LEU A 134 -4.68 -16.96 0.58
C LEU A 134 -4.20 -16.50 1.97
N ASP A 135 -3.21 -17.15 2.55
CA ASP A 135 -2.64 -16.80 3.86
C ASP A 135 -1.47 -15.80 3.72
N PHE A 136 -1.72 -14.66 3.15
CA PHE A 136 -0.72 -13.63 2.91
C PHE A 136 -0.88 -12.35 3.76
N VAL A 137 -1.91 -12.30 4.60
CA VAL A 137 -2.11 -11.23 5.59
C VAL A 137 -2.05 -11.84 6.97
N PRO A 138 -1.24 -11.30 7.90
CA PRO A 138 -1.21 -11.78 9.29
C PRO A 138 -2.60 -11.79 9.91
N VAL A 139 -2.85 -12.73 10.84
CA VAL A 139 -4.11 -12.78 11.58
C VAL A 139 -4.40 -11.41 12.18
N THR A 140 -5.56 -10.84 11.87
CA THR A 140 -5.90 -9.46 12.22
C THR A 140 -7.34 -9.37 12.70
N PHE A 141 -7.55 -8.63 13.77
CA PHE A 141 -8.84 -8.32 14.37
C PHE A 141 -9.09 -6.80 14.38
N MET A 142 -10.34 -6.39 14.27
CA MET A 142 -10.76 -5.00 14.32
C MET A 142 -11.25 -4.65 15.74
N LEU A 143 -10.67 -3.63 16.33
CA LEU A 143 -11.06 -3.20 17.67
C LEU A 143 -11.89 -1.90 17.61
N PRO A 144 -12.96 -1.83 18.41
CA PRO A 144 -13.34 -2.75 19.50
C PRO A 144 -14.18 -3.96 19.05
N ALA A 145 -14.66 -4.04 17.80
CA ALA A 145 -15.67 -5.02 17.36
C ALA A 145 -15.25 -6.49 17.61
N ASP A 146 -14.02 -6.85 17.26
CA ASP A 146 -13.53 -8.23 17.35
C ASP A 146 -12.80 -8.53 18.68
N TYR A 147 -13.00 -7.72 19.74
CA TYR A 147 -12.24 -7.86 20.99
C TYR A 147 -12.28 -9.26 21.60
N ASN A 148 -13.45 -9.88 21.67
CA ASN A 148 -13.61 -11.21 22.26
C ASN A 148 -12.91 -12.28 21.41
N LEU A 149 -13.03 -12.20 20.09
CA LEU A 149 -12.34 -13.10 19.16
C LEU A 149 -10.82 -12.98 19.29
N PHE A 150 -10.32 -11.75 19.43
CA PHE A 150 -8.91 -11.52 19.69
C PHE A 150 -8.44 -12.14 21.01
N VAL A 151 -9.21 -11.99 22.10
CA VAL A 151 -8.87 -12.57 23.41
C VAL A 151 -8.83 -14.09 23.34
N GLU A 152 -9.74 -14.72 22.62
CA GLU A 152 -9.72 -16.18 22.41
C GLU A 152 -8.48 -16.61 21.64
N GLU A 153 -8.13 -15.91 20.57
CA GLU A 153 -6.95 -16.22 19.77
C GLU A 153 -5.65 -16.01 20.56
N PHE A 154 -5.59 -14.91 21.34
CA PHE A 154 -4.45 -14.65 22.24
C PHE A 154 -4.24 -15.77 23.28
N ARG A 155 -5.34 -16.31 23.82
CA ARG A 155 -5.28 -17.42 24.81
C ARG A 155 -4.76 -18.72 24.21
N LYS A 156 -5.03 -18.97 22.92
CA LYS A 156 -4.46 -20.16 22.23
C LYS A 156 -2.95 -20.07 22.08
N ASN A 157 -2.42 -18.85 21.91
CA ASN A 157 -1.00 -18.60 21.68
C ASN A 157 -0.50 -17.46 22.59
N PRO A 158 -0.36 -17.68 23.90
CA PRO A 158 -0.08 -16.63 24.88
C PRO A 158 1.33 -16.02 24.80
N SER A 159 2.25 -16.69 24.10
CA SER A 159 3.61 -16.20 23.82
C SER A 159 3.70 -15.30 22.59
N SER A 160 2.60 -15.14 21.86
CA SER A 160 2.57 -14.33 20.63
C SER A 160 2.68 -12.85 20.93
N THR A 161 3.43 -12.15 20.10
CA THR A 161 3.46 -10.69 20.06
C THR A 161 2.46 -10.17 19.04
N TRP A 162 1.77 -9.10 19.38
CA TRP A 162 0.77 -8.46 18.53
C TRP A 162 1.11 -6.99 18.31
N ILE A 163 0.74 -6.46 17.17
CA ILE A 163 0.94 -5.06 16.82
C ILE A 163 -0.40 -4.34 16.70
N MET A 164 -0.54 -3.24 17.45
CA MET A 164 -1.69 -2.35 17.43
C MET A 164 -1.44 -1.21 16.45
N LYS A 165 -2.37 -1.00 15.52
CA LYS A 165 -2.26 0.04 14.49
C LYS A 165 -3.57 0.83 14.39
N PRO A 166 -3.55 2.17 14.50
CA PRO A 166 -4.76 2.97 14.23
C PRO A 166 -5.16 2.87 12.76
N CYS A 167 -6.47 2.76 12.50
CA CYS A 167 -6.99 2.59 11.13
C CYS A 167 -6.81 3.83 10.27
N GLY A 168 -6.89 5.02 10.85
CA GLY A 168 -6.88 6.29 10.14
C GLY A 168 -5.54 7.04 10.15
N LYS A 169 -4.51 6.53 10.83
CA LYS A 169 -3.20 7.20 10.92
C LYS A 169 -2.15 6.53 10.02
N ALA A 170 -1.20 7.33 9.58
CA ALA A 170 -0.07 6.92 8.75
C ALA A 170 1.28 7.20 9.45
N GLN A 171 2.38 6.80 8.81
CA GLN A 171 3.75 7.10 9.23
C GLN A 171 4.16 6.50 10.58
N GLY A 172 3.52 5.43 11.02
CA GLY A 172 3.83 4.78 12.30
C GLY A 172 3.24 5.45 13.55
N LYS A 173 2.49 6.55 13.40
CA LYS A 173 1.89 7.27 14.52
C LYS A 173 0.88 6.39 15.26
N GLY A 174 1.04 6.28 16.59
CA GLY A 174 0.14 5.52 17.46
C GLY A 174 0.23 4.00 17.32
N ILE A 175 1.26 3.47 16.66
CA ILE A 175 1.55 2.04 16.59
C ILE A 175 2.32 1.61 17.85
N PHE A 176 1.95 0.48 18.43
CA PHE A 176 2.66 -0.14 19.53
C PHE A 176 2.49 -1.65 19.56
N LEU A 177 3.40 -2.34 20.23
CA LEU A 177 3.40 -3.78 20.38
C LEU A 177 2.84 -4.19 21.72
N ILE A 178 2.18 -5.36 21.78
CA ILE A 178 1.70 -5.98 23.00
C ILE A 178 2.04 -7.46 23.02
N ASN A 179 2.35 -7.97 24.21
CA ASN A 179 2.56 -9.40 24.49
C ASN A 179 1.81 -9.88 25.74
N LYS A 180 1.00 -9.01 26.35
CA LYS A 180 0.16 -9.32 27.53
C LYS A 180 -1.24 -8.75 27.37
N LEU A 181 -2.27 -9.52 27.73
CA LEU A 181 -3.66 -9.04 27.70
C LEU A 181 -3.91 -7.83 28.62
N SER A 182 -3.11 -7.67 29.69
CA SER A 182 -3.21 -6.51 30.59
C SER A 182 -2.95 -5.18 29.87
N GLN A 183 -2.07 -5.16 28.86
CA GLN A 183 -1.74 -3.97 28.09
C GLN A 183 -2.96 -3.50 27.27
N ILE A 184 -3.70 -4.43 26.65
CA ILE A 184 -4.90 -4.06 25.88
C ILE A 184 -6.07 -3.66 26.79
N LYS A 185 -6.17 -4.27 28.00
CA LYS A 185 -7.16 -3.87 29.00
C LYS A 185 -6.91 -2.44 29.49
N LYS A 186 -5.65 -2.07 29.68
CA LYS A 186 -5.24 -0.70 30.04
C LYS A 186 -5.63 0.27 28.92
N TRP A 187 -5.25 0.00 27.68
CA TRP A 187 -5.62 0.80 26.50
C TRP A 187 -7.14 1.00 26.39
N SER A 188 -7.94 -0.08 26.56
CA SER A 188 -9.40 0.00 26.52
C SER A 188 -10.01 0.83 27.66
N ARG A 189 -9.39 0.88 28.84
CA ARG A 189 -9.83 1.72 29.97
C ARG A 189 -9.46 3.18 29.77
N ASP A 190 -8.22 3.45 29.37
CA ASP A 190 -7.72 4.79 29.13
C ASP A 190 -8.54 5.48 28.01
N SER A 191 -8.98 4.70 27.02
CA SER A 191 -9.89 5.20 25.98
C SER A 191 -11.32 5.51 26.48
N LYS A 192 -11.73 4.96 27.63
CA LYS A 192 -13.04 5.23 28.26
C LYS A 192 -13.01 6.39 29.26
N THR A 193 -11.87 6.63 29.88
CA THR A 193 -11.72 7.64 30.95
C THR A 193 -11.36 9.03 30.44
N SER A 194 -11.02 9.18 29.18
CA SER A 194 -10.82 10.47 28.50
C SER A 194 -12.19 11.14 28.25
N SER A 195 -12.82 11.59 29.33
CA SER A 195 -14.21 12.09 29.39
C SER A 195 -14.43 13.48 28.78
N PHE A 196 -13.46 14.08 28.12
CA PHE A 196 -13.57 15.44 27.56
C PHE A 196 -13.59 15.48 26.02
N VAL A 197 -13.54 14.35 25.33
CA VAL A 197 -13.67 14.32 23.86
C VAL A 197 -14.96 13.58 23.52
N SER A 198 -15.81 14.23 22.77
CA SER A 198 -17.13 13.76 22.35
C SER A 198 -17.12 12.28 21.93
N GLN A 199 -18.17 11.53 22.30
CA GLN A 199 -18.35 10.09 22.02
C GLN A 199 -18.28 9.72 20.52
N SER A 200 -18.12 10.68 19.62
CA SER A 200 -18.12 10.53 18.17
C SER A 200 -16.77 10.14 17.55
N SER A 201 -15.67 10.05 18.32
CA SER A 201 -14.33 9.81 17.74
C SER A 201 -13.48 8.80 18.49
N LYS A 202 -14.04 7.65 18.90
CA LYS A 202 -13.18 6.54 19.32
C LYS A 202 -12.40 6.02 18.11
N GLU A 203 -11.09 6.31 18.09
CA GLU A 203 -10.21 5.88 17.04
C GLU A 203 -10.23 4.34 16.93
N ALA A 204 -10.61 3.83 15.75
CA ALA A 204 -10.61 2.41 15.48
C ALA A 204 -9.17 1.92 15.30
N TYR A 205 -8.87 0.75 15.86
CA TYR A 205 -7.57 0.07 15.74
C TYR A 205 -7.74 -1.29 15.07
N VAL A 206 -6.73 -1.71 14.33
CA VAL A 206 -6.52 -3.12 14.01
C VAL A 206 -5.43 -3.68 14.90
N ILE A 207 -5.61 -4.93 15.35
CA ILE A 207 -4.59 -5.68 16.05
C ILE A 207 -4.20 -6.88 15.18
N SER A 208 -2.92 -6.95 14.82
CA SER A 208 -2.39 -7.98 13.92
C SER A 208 -1.32 -8.80 14.61
N LEU A 209 -1.24 -10.09 14.26
CA LEU A 209 -0.13 -10.92 14.69
C LEU A 209 1.17 -10.32 14.15
N TYR A 210 2.13 -10.10 15.07
CA TYR A 210 3.42 -9.54 14.72
C TYR A 210 4.32 -10.60 14.09
N ILE A 211 5.03 -10.27 13.03
CA ILE A 211 6.00 -11.15 12.39
C ILE A 211 7.31 -11.11 13.21
N ASN A 212 7.46 -12.05 14.14
CA ASN A 212 8.60 -12.11 15.07
C ASN A 212 9.89 -12.58 14.41
N ASN A 213 9.79 -13.24 13.28
CA ASN A 213 10.87 -13.87 12.52
C ASN A 213 11.03 -13.24 11.13
N PRO A 214 11.24 -11.91 11.01
CA PRO A 214 11.47 -11.30 9.72
C PRO A 214 12.80 -11.74 9.12
N LEU A 215 12.88 -11.75 7.79
CA LEU A 215 14.17 -11.85 7.12
C LEU A 215 15.04 -10.64 7.52
N LEU A 216 16.27 -10.92 7.91
CA LEU A 216 17.22 -9.89 8.31
C LEU A 216 18.37 -9.79 7.31
N ILE A 217 18.83 -8.58 7.05
CA ILE A 217 20.05 -8.30 6.29
C ILE A 217 20.96 -7.47 7.19
N GLY A 218 22.17 -7.98 7.44
CA GLY A 218 23.08 -7.37 8.40
C GLY A 218 22.51 -7.31 9.85
N GLY A 219 21.61 -8.24 10.19
CA GLY A 219 20.90 -8.26 11.47
C GLY A 219 19.78 -7.23 11.60
N LYS A 220 19.48 -6.47 10.55
CA LYS A 220 18.46 -5.42 10.55
C LYS A 220 17.18 -5.89 9.89
N LYS A 221 16.05 -5.54 10.49
CA LYS A 221 14.72 -5.72 9.91
C LYS A 221 14.51 -4.72 8.78
N PHE A 222 13.79 -5.14 7.75
CA PHE A 222 13.37 -4.29 6.65
C PHE A 222 11.98 -4.68 6.14
N ASP A 223 11.38 -3.79 5.39
CA ASP A 223 10.21 -4.05 4.56
C ASP A 223 10.41 -3.52 3.15
N LEU A 224 9.52 -3.92 2.26
CA LEU A 224 9.45 -3.49 0.87
C LEU A 224 8.38 -2.42 0.71
N ARG A 225 8.70 -1.32 0.03
CA ARG A 225 7.75 -0.37 -0.54
C ARG A 225 7.72 -0.56 -2.05
N LEU A 226 6.60 -1.08 -2.55
CA LEU A 226 6.35 -1.31 -3.97
C LEU A 226 5.25 -0.39 -4.47
N TYR A 227 5.30 0.00 -5.73
CA TYR A 227 4.34 0.91 -6.34
C TYR A 227 3.53 0.19 -7.41
N VAL A 228 2.21 0.35 -7.35
CA VAL A 228 1.25 -0.28 -8.26
C VAL A 228 0.29 0.77 -8.79
N LEU A 229 0.20 0.87 -10.11
CA LEU A 229 -0.82 1.66 -10.80
C LEU A 229 -1.98 0.74 -11.15
N VAL A 230 -3.19 1.15 -10.76
CA VAL A 230 -4.43 0.51 -11.21
C VAL A 230 -5.16 1.48 -12.12
N SER A 231 -5.36 1.09 -13.38
CA SER A 231 -6.07 1.89 -14.36
C SER A 231 -7.57 1.57 -14.42
N THR A 232 -7.95 0.36 -14.05
CA THR A 232 -9.35 -0.07 -13.94
C THR A 232 -9.43 -1.33 -13.08
N TYR A 233 -10.53 -1.48 -12.35
CA TYR A 233 -10.80 -2.67 -11.56
C TYR A 233 -11.68 -3.70 -12.29
N ARG A 234 -12.45 -3.25 -13.32
CA ARG A 234 -13.35 -4.12 -14.09
C ARG A 234 -13.30 -3.77 -15.58
N PRO A 235 -12.52 -4.56 -16.38
CA PRO A 235 -11.61 -5.63 -15.99
C PRO A 235 -10.40 -5.09 -15.23
N LEU A 236 -9.83 -5.89 -14.30
CA LEU A 236 -8.66 -5.48 -13.55
C LEU A 236 -7.45 -5.32 -14.47
N ARG A 237 -6.88 -4.10 -14.47
CA ARG A 237 -5.62 -3.78 -15.15
C ARG A 237 -4.72 -3.05 -14.17
N CYS A 238 -3.63 -3.69 -13.80
CA CYS A 238 -2.66 -3.15 -12.86
C CYS A 238 -1.24 -3.32 -13.39
N TYR A 239 -0.39 -2.38 -13.01
CA TYR A 239 0.99 -2.30 -13.45
C TYR A 239 1.88 -2.07 -12.24
N MET A 240 2.88 -2.91 -12.05
CA MET A 240 3.86 -2.71 -11.00
C MET A 240 5.03 -1.88 -11.51
N TYR A 241 5.43 -0.88 -10.73
CA TYR A 241 6.63 -0.12 -11.02
C TYR A 241 7.88 -0.95 -10.70
N LYS A 242 8.79 -1.04 -11.65
CA LYS A 242 10.00 -1.86 -11.57
C LYS A 242 10.92 -1.47 -10.40
N LEU A 243 10.92 -0.19 -10.04
CA LEU A 243 11.76 0.36 -8.97
C LEU A 243 10.91 0.55 -7.71
N GLY A 244 11.07 -0.36 -6.77
CA GLY A 244 10.67 -0.17 -5.38
C GLY A 244 11.91 -0.05 -4.50
N PHE A 245 11.72 0.05 -3.21
CA PHE A 245 12.83 0.09 -2.27
C PHE A 245 12.52 -0.64 -0.96
N CYS A 246 13.58 -1.07 -0.29
CA CYS A 246 13.56 -1.60 1.05
C CYS A 246 13.82 -0.48 2.04
N ARG A 247 13.10 -0.48 3.17
CA ARG A 247 13.31 0.44 4.30
C ARG A 247 13.88 -0.35 5.44
N PHE A 248 15.08 -0.01 5.88
CA PHE A 248 15.75 -0.70 6.97
C PHE A 248 15.57 0.02 8.29
N CYS A 249 15.41 -0.76 9.37
CA CYS A 249 15.57 -0.25 10.71
C CYS A 249 17.03 0.19 10.94
N THR A 250 17.24 1.24 11.71
CA THR A 250 18.59 1.72 12.07
C THR A 250 19.27 0.81 13.06
N VAL A 251 18.51 0.21 13.97
CA VAL A 251 18.97 -0.69 15.02
C VAL A 251 18.83 -2.15 14.58
N LYS A 252 19.72 -3.02 15.04
CA LYS A 252 19.62 -4.47 14.84
C LYS A 252 18.34 -5.01 15.47
N TYR A 253 17.69 -5.93 14.77
CA TYR A 253 16.46 -6.56 15.24
C TYR A 253 16.73 -7.51 16.42
N THR A 254 15.88 -7.45 17.40
CA THR A 254 15.79 -8.43 18.48
C THR A 254 14.33 -8.69 18.84
N PRO A 255 13.94 -9.95 19.06
CA PRO A 255 12.60 -10.29 19.54
C PRO A 255 12.48 -10.15 21.07
N SER A 256 13.49 -9.63 21.76
CA SER A 256 13.48 -9.49 23.22
C SER A 256 12.32 -8.63 23.71
N THR A 257 11.67 -9.08 24.76
CA THR A 257 10.57 -8.36 25.41
C THR A 257 11.01 -7.04 26.04
N SER A 258 12.31 -6.88 26.37
CA SER A 258 12.89 -5.63 26.86
C SER A 258 12.90 -4.53 25.81
N GLU A 259 12.93 -4.89 24.53
CA GLU A 259 12.97 -3.96 23.40
C GLU A 259 11.61 -3.76 22.73
N LEU A 260 10.54 -4.28 23.34
CA LEU A 260 9.19 -4.24 22.74
C LEU A 260 8.70 -2.83 22.43
N ASP A 261 9.07 -1.86 23.25
CA ASP A 261 8.70 -0.44 23.08
C ASP A 261 9.68 0.34 22.19
N ASN A 262 10.79 -0.29 21.77
CA ASN A 262 11.79 0.35 20.92
C ASN A 262 11.36 0.37 19.45
N MET A 263 10.76 1.49 19.03
CA MET A 263 10.25 1.66 17.66
C MET A 263 11.34 1.60 16.60
N PHE A 264 12.60 1.88 16.93
CA PHE A 264 13.72 1.82 15.98
C PHE A 264 14.09 0.36 15.62
N VAL A 265 13.73 -0.59 16.47
CA VAL A 265 13.90 -2.03 16.24
C VAL A 265 12.75 -2.60 15.38
N HIS A 266 11.53 -2.11 15.62
CA HIS A 266 10.31 -2.78 15.13
C HIS A 266 9.66 -2.13 13.92
N LEU A 267 9.75 -0.80 13.75
CA LEU A 267 9.06 -0.05 12.70
C LEU A 267 10.02 0.49 11.66
N THR A 268 9.80 0.13 10.41
CA THR A 268 10.63 0.54 9.25
C THR A 268 10.27 1.93 8.68
N ASN A 269 9.25 2.58 9.24
CA ASN A 269 8.77 3.88 8.77
C ASN A 269 9.86 4.95 8.81
N VAL A 270 10.16 5.58 7.69
CA VAL A 270 11.18 6.65 7.58
C VAL A 270 10.90 7.80 8.54
N ALA A 271 9.61 8.12 8.78
CA ALA A 271 9.24 9.17 9.73
C ALA A 271 9.71 8.89 11.17
N ILE A 272 9.90 7.62 11.53
CA ILE A 272 10.44 7.19 12.81
C ILE A 272 11.97 7.09 12.70
N GLN A 273 12.47 6.32 11.74
CA GLN A 273 13.90 5.99 11.62
C GLN A 273 14.80 7.22 11.47
N LYS A 274 14.32 8.29 10.82
CA LYS A 274 15.10 9.56 10.66
C LYS A 274 15.45 10.26 11.97
N HIS A 275 14.85 9.87 13.08
CA HIS A 275 15.13 10.41 14.43
C HIS A 275 16.07 9.52 15.24
N GLY A 276 16.51 8.38 14.69
CA GLY A 276 17.52 7.53 15.32
C GLY A 276 18.93 8.06 15.10
N ASP A 277 19.79 7.91 16.11
CA ASP A 277 21.18 8.40 16.08
C ASP A 277 22.00 7.77 14.96
N ASP A 278 21.73 6.51 14.62
CA ASP A 278 22.41 5.76 13.55
C ASP A 278 21.81 5.99 12.16
N TYR A 279 20.91 6.97 11.99
CA TYR A 279 20.28 7.20 10.70
C TYR A 279 21.22 7.83 9.68
N ASN A 280 21.43 7.14 8.58
CA ASN A 280 22.25 7.66 7.47
C ASN A 280 21.42 8.63 6.61
N HIS A 281 21.69 9.93 6.75
CA HIS A 281 20.99 10.98 6.02
C HIS A 281 21.28 10.99 4.50
N ILE A 282 22.37 10.40 4.05
CA ILE A 282 22.77 10.33 2.63
C ILE A 282 21.93 9.26 1.91
N HIS A 283 21.86 8.06 2.48
CA HIS A 283 21.18 6.92 1.85
C HIS A 283 19.79 6.65 2.42
N GLY A 284 19.40 7.29 3.52
CA GLY A 284 18.11 7.17 4.17
C GLY A 284 17.77 5.74 4.63
N GLY A 285 18.79 4.89 4.89
CA GLY A 285 18.58 3.50 5.27
C GLY A 285 17.82 2.68 4.22
N LYS A 286 18.01 2.96 2.92
CA LYS A 286 17.24 2.35 1.83
C LYS A 286 18.13 1.56 0.88
N TRP A 287 17.59 0.44 0.40
CA TRP A 287 18.11 -0.29 -0.75
C TRP A 287 17.08 -0.27 -1.89
N THR A 288 17.54 -0.33 -3.13
CA THR A 288 16.65 -0.59 -4.25
C THR A 288 16.19 -2.06 -4.22
N VAL A 289 15.00 -2.34 -4.75
CA VAL A 289 14.52 -3.72 -4.93
C VAL A 289 15.50 -4.52 -5.81
N SER A 290 16.15 -3.88 -6.77
CA SER A 290 17.19 -4.52 -7.60
C SER A 290 18.38 -5.00 -6.77
N ASN A 291 18.84 -4.20 -5.80
CA ASN A 291 19.92 -4.60 -4.90
C ASN A 291 19.49 -5.77 -3.99
N LEU A 292 18.25 -5.72 -3.46
CA LEU A 292 17.71 -6.84 -2.70
C LEU A 292 17.68 -8.11 -3.56
N ARG A 293 17.20 -8.01 -4.80
CA ARG A 293 17.13 -9.15 -5.71
C ARG A 293 18.50 -9.77 -5.96
N LEU A 294 19.50 -8.96 -6.27
CA LEU A 294 20.90 -9.41 -6.44
C LEU A 294 21.45 -10.09 -5.17
N TYR A 295 21.19 -9.50 -4.00
CA TYR A 295 21.57 -10.08 -2.72
C TYR A 295 20.92 -11.45 -2.49
N LEU A 296 19.62 -11.58 -2.75
CA LEU A 296 18.90 -12.85 -2.61
C LEU A 296 19.35 -13.88 -3.66
N GLU A 297 19.58 -13.48 -4.90
CA GLU A 297 20.12 -14.37 -5.93
C GLU A 297 21.50 -14.92 -5.55
N SER A 298 22.36 -14.10 -4.94
CA SER A 298 23.68 -14.53 -4.51
C SER A 298 23.66 -15.41 -3.26
N THR A 299 22.68 -15.23 -2.36
CA THR A 299 22.64 -15.92 -1.05
C THR A 299 21.67 -17.09 -1.00
N ARG A 300 20.63 -17.12 -1.84
CA ARG A 300 19.53 -18.10 -1.85
C ARG A 300 19.33 -18.77 -3.20
N GLY A 301 19.98 -18.27 -4.25
CA GLY A 301 19.82 -18.75 -5.61
C GLY A 301 18.71 -18.05 -6.39
N LYS A 302 18.83 -18.09 -7.71
CA LYS A 302 17.96 -17.37 -8.66
C LYS A 302 16.51 -17.89 -8.66
N GLU A 303 16.33 -19.20 -8.59
CA GLU A 303 15.00 -19.83 -8.62
C GLU A 303 14.16 -19.46 -7.39
N VAL A 304 14.76 -19.56 -6.21
CA VAL A 304 14.12 -19.18 -4.94
C VAL A 304 13.76 -17.69 -4.93
N THR A 305 14.66 -16.86 -5.44
CA THR A 305 14.42 -15.41 -5.56
C THR A 305 13.27 -15.11 -6.52
N ASN A 306 13.24 -15.75 -7.69
CA ASN A 306 12.16 -15.59 -8.66
C ASN A 306 10.80 -15.96 -8.03
N LYS A 307 10.73 -17.13 -7.39
CA LYS A 307 9.52 -17.61 -6.71
C LYS A 307 9.02 -16.60 -5.69
N LEU A 308 9.90 -16.03 -4.86
CA LEU A 308 9.52 -14.99 -3.88
C LEU A 308 8.90 -13.77 -4.58
N PHE A 309 9.50 -13.26 -5.64
CA PHE A 309 8.97 -12.10 -6.35
C PHE A 309 7.67 -12.42 -7.09
N ASP A 310 7.50 -13.63 -7.62
CA ASP A 310 6.24 -14.09 -8.20
C ASP A 310 5.12 -14.16 -7.14
N GLU A 311 5.43 -14.65 -5.93
CA GLU A 311 4.50 -14.64 -4.80
C GLU A 311 4.12 -13.22 -4.37
N ILE A 312 5.08 -12.28 -4.37
CA ILE A 312 4.80 -10.86 -4.10
C ILE A 312 3.82 -10.28 -5.14
N HIS A 313 4.05 -10.54 -6.44
CA HIS A 313 3.14 -10.10 -7.50
C HIS A 313 1.75 -10.70 -7.31
N TRP A 314 1.71 -11.99 -7.00
CA TRP A 314 0.47 -12.72 -6.78
C TRP A 314 -0.35 -12.13 -5.61
N ILE A 315 0.29 -11.85 -4.46
CA ILE A 315 -0.34 -11.22 -3.30
C ILE A 315 -0.98 -9.87 -3.65
N ILE A 316 -0.25 -9.05 -4.41
CA ILE A 316 -0.75 -7.73 -4.87
C ILE A 316 -2.01 -7.93 -5.72
N VAL A 317 -1.97 -8.82 -6.70
CA VAL A 317 -3.12 -9.11 -7.58
C VAL A 317 -4.31 -9.64 -6.77
N GLN A 318 -4.09 -10.56 -5.82
CA GLN A 318 -5.18 -11.09 -5.00
C GLN A 318 -5.81 -10.02 -4.08
N SER A 319 -5.00 -9.10 -3.54
CA SER A 319 -5.52 -7.99 -2.75
C SER A 319 -6.37 -7.02 -3.57
N LEU A 320 -5.97 -6.75 -4.83
CA LEU A 320 -6.76 -5.93 -5.77
C LEU A 320 -8.06 -6.64 -6.18
N LYS A 321 -8.01 -7.94 -6.46
CA LYS A 321 -9.22 -8.74 -6.72
C LYS A 321 -10.19 -8.74 -5.53
N ALA A 322 -9.66 -8.78 -4.31
CA ALA A 322 -10.49 -8.75 -3.10
C ALA A 322 -11.30 -7.45 -2.95
N VAL A 323 -10.80 -6.33 -3.42
CA VAL A 323 -11.50 -5.03 -3.34
C VAL A 323 -12.26 -4.69 -4.62
N ALA A 324 -11.97 -5.33 -5.74
CA ALA A 324 -12.60 -5.05 -7.04
C ALA A 324 -14.15 -5.06 -7.01
N PRO A 325 -14.84 -5.99 -6.31
CA PRO A 325 -16.30 -6.00 -6.25
C PRO A 325 -16.91 -4.76 -5.59
N VAL A 326 -16.21 -4.16 -4.62
CA VAL A 326 -16.70 -2.99 -3.87
C VAL A 326 -16.14 -1.67 -4.39
N MET A 327 -15.17 -1.72 -5.30
CA MET A 327 -14.57 -0.52 -5.87
C MET A 327 -15.53 0.16 -6.84
N ASN A 328 -15.71 1.46 -6.69
CA ASN A 328 -16.41 2.28 -7.68
C ASN A 328 -15.48 2.48 -8.87
N ASN A 329 -15.69 1.67 -9.91
CA ASN A 329 -14.83 1.63 -11.10
C ASN A 329 -15.25 2.70 -12.12
N ASP A 330 -14.97 3.96 -11.81
CA ASP A 330 -15.21 5.09 -12.72
C ASP A 330 -14.14 5.13 -13.81
N LYS A 331 -14.56 5.36 -15.07
CA LYS A 331 -13.68 5.40 -16.25
C LYS A 331 -12.70 6.57 -16.24
N HIS A 332 -13.01 7.62 -15.48
CA HIS A 332 -12.19 8.83 -15.36
C HIS A 332 -11.11 8.70 -14.26
N CYS A 333 -11.05 7.56 -13.56
CA CYS A 333 -10.19 7.35 -12.42
C CYS A 333 -9.05 6.38 -12.70
N PHE A 334 -7.92 6.63 -12.06
CA PHE A 334 -6.87 5.65 -11.81
C PHE A 334 -6.38 5.82 -10.37
N GLU A 335 -5.61 4.88 -9.87
CA GLU A 335 -5.01 5.00 -8.53
C GLU A 335 -3.59 4.47 -8.53
N CYS A 336 -2.71 5.17 -7.81
CA CYS A 336 -1.36 4.70 -7.51
C CYS A 336 -1.31 4.25 -6.06
N TYR A 337 -0.98 2.97 -5.83
CA TYR A 337 -0.85 2.38 -4.50
C TYR A 337 0.60 2.15 -4.12
N GLY A 338 0.93 2.41 -2.85
CA GLY A 338 2.16 1.95 -2.20
C GLY A 338 1.85 0.71 -1.38
N TYR A 339 2.48 -0.41 -1.71
CA TYR A 339 2.35 -1.67 -0.99
C TYR A 339 3.52 -1.87 -0.03
N ASP A 340 3.20 -2.14 1.23
CA ASP A 340 4.18 -2.50 2.25
C ASP A 340 4.15 -4.00 2.45
N ILE A 341 5.27 -4.66 2.14
CA ILE A 341 5.44 -6.12 2.25
C ILE A 341 6.64 -6.42 3.13
N ILE A 342 6.45 -7.29 4.12
CA ILE A 342 7.54 -7.86 4.91
C ILE A 342 7.77 -9.30 4.47
N ILE A 343 9.02 -9.73 4.46
CA ILE A 343 9.42 -11.09 4.17
C ILE A 343 9.86 -11.74 5.49
N ASP A 344 9.40 -12.96 5.78
CA ASP A 344 9.86 -13.69 6.95
C ASP A 344 11.13 -14.52 6.66
N ASP A 345 11.68 -15.16 7.67
CA ASP A 345 12.90 -15.96 7.58
C ASP A 345 12.78 -17.20 6.69
N LYS A 346 11.55 -17.63 6.38
CA LYS A 346 11.23 -18.71 5.44
C LYS A 346 10.99 -18.20 4.02
N LEU A 347 11.26 -16.93 3.77
CA LEU A 347 11.00 -16.23 2.51
C LEU A 347 9.52 -16.13 2.14
N LYS A 348 8.61 -16.23 3.11
CA LYS A 348 7.19 -15.97 2.86
C LYS A 348 6.93 -14.46 2.89
N PRO A 349 6.34 -13.89 1.84
CA PRO A 349 5.94 -12.49 1.85
C PRO A 349 4.59 -12.30 2.56
N TRP A 350 4.49 -11.21 3.33
CA TRP A 350 3.30 -10.81 4.07
C TRP A 350 2.88 -9.41 3.70
N LEU A 351 1.63 -9.23 3.30
CA LEU A 351 1.04 -7.92 3.06
C LEU A 351 0.73 -7.24 4.40
N ILE A 352 1.35 -6.09 4.60
CA ILE A 352 1.20 -5.30 5.83
C ILE A 352 0.24 -4.14 5.65
N GLU A 353 0.32 -3.46 4.50
CA GLU A 353 -0.49 -2.29 4.19
C GLU A 353 -0.54 -2.03 2.69
N GLY A 354 -1.71 -1.57 2.20
CA GLY A 354 -1.84 -0.85 0.94
C GLY A 354 -2.14 0.62 1.27
N ALA A 355 -1.29 1.54 0.85
CA ALA A 355 -1.47 2.97 1.06
C ALA A 355 -1.73 3.68 -0.26
N ALA A 356 -2.67 4.63 -0.29
CA ALA A 356 -2.74 5.57 -1.41
C ALA A 356 -1.45 6.39 -1.45
N ILE A 357 -0.84 6.51 -2.62
CA ILE A 357 0.36 7.32 -2.75
C ILE A 357 -0.05 8.80 -2.75
N ALA A 358 0.01 9.39 -1.57
CA ALA A 358 0.18 10.83 -1.52
C ALA A 358 1.61 11.14 -2.02
N THR A 359 1.73 12.08 -2.90
CA THR A 359 2.89 12.54 -3.68
C THR A 359 4.27 12.62 -3.00
N LEU A 360 4.35 12.53 -1.68
CA LEU A 360 5.60 12.63 -0.92
C LEU A 360 6.61 11.50 -1.23
N GLU A 361 6.16 10.30 -1.54
CA GLU A 361 7.04 9.14 -1.70
C GLU A 361 7.63 9.02 -3.12
N VAL A 362 6.93 9.50 -4.13
CA VAL A 362 7.48 9.59 -5.50
C VAL A 362 8.70 10.53 -5.53
N SER A 363 8.68 11.61 -4.72
CA SER A 363 9.80 12.55 -4.62
C SER A 363 11.04 11.94 -3.96
N VAL A 364 10.87 11.03 -3.01
CA VAL A 364 11.98 10.36 -2.30
C VAL A 364 12.70 9.36 -3.21
N CYS A 365 11.97 8.64 -4.06
CA CYS A 365 12.58 7.74 -5.05
C CYS A 365 13.49 8.48 -6.04
N ILE A 366 13.16 9.73 -6.40
CA ILE A 366 13.92 10.53 -7.35
C ILE A 366 15.13 11.21 -6.67
N ARG A 367 15.01 11.66 -5.42
CA ARG A 367 16.12 12.29 -4.67
C ARG A 367 17.21 11.30 -4.25
N ALA A 368 16.91 10.02 -4.13
CA ALA A 368 17.87 8.98 -3.77
C ALA A 368 18.83 8.58 -4.92
N GLY A 369 18.95 9.39 -5.98
CA GLY A 369 19.87 9.10 -7.09
C GLY A 369 19.41 7.93 -7.96
N LEU A 370 18.14 7.53 -7.90
CA LEU A 370 17.61 6.53 -8.81
C LEU A 370 17.75 7.03 -10.25
N PRO A 371 18.26 6.22 -11.18
CA PRO A 371 18.51 6.65 -12.54
C PRO A 371 17.26 7.26 -13.15
N ARG A 372 17.45 8.30 -13.97
CA ARG A 372 16.39 8.98 -14.72
C ARG A 372 15.41 7.95 -15.24
N LEU A 373 14.11 8.17 -14.99
CA LEU A 373 13.02 7.31 -15.46
C LEU A 373 13.23 7.01 -16.96
N THR A 374 13.86 5.88 -17.24
CA THR A 374 14.03 5.42 -18.61
C THR A 374 12.70 4.85 -19.11
N PRO A 375 12.34 5.03 -20.39
CA PRO A 375 11.21 4.35 -20.98
C PRO A 375 11.36 2.84 -20.75
N GLY A 376 10.45 2.19 -20.03
CA GLY A 376 10.50 0.74 -19.78
C GLY A 376 10.36 0.30 -18.32
N GLY A 377 9.98 1.19 -17.40
CA GLY A 377 10.00 0.93 -15.95
C GLY A 377 8.80 0.21 -15.33
N MET A 378 7.75 -0.19 -16.08
CA MET A 378 6.57 -0.86 -15.51
C MET A 378 6.37 -2.28 -16.05
N LEU A 379 5.91 -3.16 -15.16
CA LEU A 379 5.52 -4.53 -15.46
C LEU A 379 3.99 -4.63 -15.33
N LEU A 380 3.31 -5.12 -16.35
CA LEU A 380 1.90 -5.54 -16.24
C LEU A 380 1.85 -6.83 -15.42
N ILE A 381 1.07 -6.85 -14.35
CA ILE A 381 0.87 -8.01 -13.47
C ILE A 381 -0.57 -8.49 -13.47
#